data_b4ccfa35b8469f728bc7720002868ef3
#
_entry.id   b4ccfa35b8469f728bc7720002868ef3
#
_cell.length_a   1.000
_cell.length_b   1.000
_cell.length_c   1.000
_cell.angle_alpha   90.00
_cell.angle_beta   90.00
_cell.angle_gamma   90.00
#
_symmetry.space_group_name_H-M   'P 1'
#
loop_
_entity.id
_entity.type
_entity.pdbx_description
1 polymer ?
#
loop_
_entity_poly.entity_id
_entity_poly.type
_entity_poly.pdbx_seq_one_letter_code
_entity_poly.pdbx_strand_id
1 'polypeptide(L)'
;MLDADFAALYDVPTKVFNQTIQRNLDRFPEDFMFQLTEEEFAGLRSQFVISKKGRGGRRYLPYVFTEQGVAMLSGVLNSDRAVQANIAIMRAFVRMRETMASHWELAQRLNALERTYDTRFRVVFDAIRALMEPP
;
A
#
# COMPACT_ATOMS: atom_id res chain seq x y z
N MET A 1 1.35 -1.28 3.73
CA MET A 1 2.63 -0.83 4.31
C MET A 1 3.34 -1.99 4.99
N LEU A 2 4.65 -1.94 5.01
CA LEU A 2 5.48 -2.99 5.60
C LEU A 2 5.62 -2.81 7.12
N ASP A 3 5.95 -3.90 7.79
CA ASP A 3 6.14 -3.89 9.24
C ASP A 3 7.23 -2.91 9.71
N ALA A 4 8.34 -2.85 8.96
CA ALA A 4 9.42 -1.92 9.30
C ALA A 4 8.98 -0.46 9.20
N ASP A 5 8.10 -0.14 8.24
CA ASP A 5 7.57 1.20 8.09
C ASP A 5 6.74 1.61 9.30
N PHE A 6 5.89 0.70 9.78
CA PHE A 6 5.08 0.97 10.96
C PHE A 6 5.94 1.09 12.22
N ALA A 7 6.92 0.22 12.36
CA ALA A 7 7.82 0.29 13.51
C ALA A 7 8.51 1.66 13.58
N ALA A 8 8.95 2.17 12.43
CA ALA A 8 9.57 3.49 12.37
C ALA A 8 8.58 4.59 12.72
N LEU A 9 7.36 4.51 12.18
CA LEU A 9 6.33 5.52 12.45
C LEU A 9 5.91 5.55 13.92
N TYR A 10 5.86 4.39 14.55
CA TYR A 10 5.45 4.28 15.95
C TYR A 10 6.62 4.41 16.93
N ASP A 11 7.81 4.57 16.39
CA ASP A 11 9.03 4.71 17.18
C ASP A 11 9.29 3.52 18.10
N VAL A 12 9.14 2.32 17.54
CA VAL A 12 9.47 1.09 18.24
C VAL A 12 10.38 0.23 17.35
N PRO A 13 11.24 -0.60 17.94
CA PRO A 13 12.06 -1.51 17.15
C PRO A 13 11.18 -2.49 16.38
N THR A 14 11.58 -2.84 15.17
CA THR A 14 10.84 -3.79 14.33
C THR A 14 10.61 -5.10 15.05
N LYS A 15 11.59 -5.55 15.81
CA LYS A 15 11.48 -6.78 16.59
C LYS A 15 10.34 -6.72 17.61
N VAL A 16 10.25 -5.60 18.31
CA VAL A 16 9.19 -5.40 19.32
C VAL A 16 7.83 -5.31 18.66
N PHE A 17 7.77 -4.59 17.56
CA PHE A 17 6.54 -4.48 16.77
C PHE A 17 6.05 -5.87 16.35
N ASN A 18 6.92 -6.69 15.76
CA ASN A 18 6.54 -8.01 15.31
C ASN A 18 6.16 -8.95 16.45
N GLN A 19 6.82 -8.84 17.60
CA GLN A 19 6.43 -9.62 18.77
C GLN A 19 5.03 -9.27 19.24
N THR A 20 4.68 -7.99 19.22
CA THR A 20 3.35 -7.55 19.60
C THR A 20 2.29 -8.13 18.66
N ILE A 21 2.58 -8.14 17.37
CA ILE A 21 1.68 -8.72 16.37
C ILE A 21 1.52 -10.22 16.60
N GLN A 22 2.61 -10.93 16.86
CA GLN A 22 2.56 -12.37 17.09
C GLN A 22 1.70 -12.73 18.31
N ARG A 23 1.72 -11.90 19.34
CA ARG A 23 0.89 -12.10 20.53
C ARG A 23 -0.59 -11.84 20.28
N ASN A 24 -0.91 -11.14 19.20
CA ASN A 24 -2.28 -10.78 18.85
C ASN A 24 -2.65 -11.30 17.46
N LEU A 25 -2.07 -12.42 17.07
CA LEU A 25 -2.20 -12.91 15.71
C LEU A 25 -3.65 -13.21 15.31
N ASP A 26 -4.48 -13.57 16.26
CA ASP A 26 -5.89 -13.83 16.04
C ASP A 26 -6.67 -12.58 15.58
N ARG A 27 -6.10 -11.40 15.78
CA ARG A 27 -6.72 -10.15 15.34
C ARG A 27 -6.31 -9.76 13.92
N PHE A 28 -5.42 -10.53 13.29
CA PHE A 28 -4.87 -10.21 11.97
C PHE A 28 -5.07 -11.36 10.99
N PRO A 29 -6.31 -11.56 10.50
CA PRO A 29 -6.54 -12.55 9.45
C PRO A 29 -5.84 -12.16 8.16
N GLU A 30 -5.83 -13.05 7.17
CA GLU A 30 -5.07 -12.87 5.94
C GLU A 30 -5.42 -11.61 5.15
N ASP A 31 -6.65 -11.14 5.24
CA ASP A 31 -7.06 -9.91 4.58
C ASP A 31 -6.69 -8.65 5.38
N PHE A 32 -6.15 -8.81 6.59
CA PHE A 32 -5.65 -7.70 7.41
C PHE A 32 -4.13 -7.62 7.35
N MET A 33 -3.48 -8.76 7.34
CA MET A 33 -2.03 -8.82 7.32
C MET A 33 -1.58 -10.10 6.62
N PHE A 34 -0.54 -10.00 5.81
CA PHE A 34 0.05 -11.18 5.19
C PHE A 34 1.55 -11.02 5.03
N GLN A 35 2.26 -12.13 4.91
CA GLN A 35 3.70 -12.12 4.70
C GLN A 35 4.00 -12.17 3.21
N LEU A 36 4.95 -11.37 2.76
CA LEU A 36 5.37 -11.39 1.36
C LEU A 36 6.08 -12.68 1.04
N THR A 37 5.94 -13.12 -0.20
CA THR A 37 6.77 -14.21 -0.73
C THR A 37 8.14 -13.66 -1.12
N GLU A 38 9.07 -14.55 -1.34
CA GLU A 38 10.41 -14.12 -1.79
C GLU A 38 10.36 -13.40 -3.12
N GLU A 39 9.51 -13.85 -4.03
CA GLU A 39 9.34 -13.22 -5.33
C GLU A 39 8.78 -11.81 -5.21
N GLU A 40 7.76 -11.65 -4.37
CA GLU A 40 7.14 -10.35 -4.13
C GLU A 40 8.13 -9.39 -3.50
N PHE A 41 8.90 -9.85 -2.54
CA PHE A 41 9.88 -9.00 -1.88
C PHE A 41 11.03 -8.63 -2.81
N ALA A 42 11.50 -9.56 -3.61
CA ALA A 42 12.54 -9.29 -4.59
C ALA A 42 12.08 -8.23 -5.61
N GLY A 43 10.83 -8.34 -6.08
CA GLY A 43 10.27 -7.36 -6.98
C GLY A 43 10.18 -5.97 -6.37
N LEU A 44 9.78 -5.91 -5.12
CA LEU A 44 9.70 -4.65 -4.40
C LEU A 44 11.07 -4.01 -4.23
N ARG A 45 12.05 -4.79 -3.85
CA ARG A 45 13.43 -4.31 -3.70
C ARG A 45 13.99 -3.78 -5.00
N SER A 46 13.74 -4.50 -6.08
CA SER A 46 14.17 -4.10 -7.40
C SER A 46 13.57 -2.77 -7.81
N GLN A 47 12.28 -2.58 -7.52
CA GLN A 47 11.54 -1.39 -7.87
C GLN A 47 12.00 -0.14 -7.14
N PHE A 48 12.30 -0.26 -5.86
CA PHE A 48 12.55 0.91 -5.03
C PHE A 48 14.02 1.14 -4.70
N VAL A 49 14.89 0.27 -5.18
CA VAL A 49 16.34 0.42 -4.98
C VAL A 49 16.76 0.48 -3.52
N ILE A 50 15.88 0.18 -2.62
CA ILE A 50 16.19 0.24 -1.20
C ILE A 50 17.07 -0.90 -0.80
N SER A 51 17.00 -1.92 -1.54
CA SER A 51 17.63 -3.16 -1.22
C SER A 51 19.12 -3.08 -1.04
N LYS A 52 19.74 -2.08 -1.63
CA LYS A 52 21.16 -2.04 -1.50
C LYS A 52 21.58 -1.87 -0.07
N LYS A 53 20.70 -1.28 0.70
CA LYS A 53 21.02 -1.13 2.05
C LYS A 53 20.70 -2.30 2.81
N GLY A 54 19.77 -3.01 2.30
CA GLY A 54 19.22 -4.09 3.03
C GLY A 54 20.13 -5.22 3.26
N ARG A 55 21.37 -5.07 2.80
CA ARG A 55 22.22 -6.16 2.95
C ARG A 55 22.10 -6.75 4.28
N GLY A 56 21.80 -7.99 4.38
CA GLY A 56 21.75 -8.74 5.61
C GLY A 56 20.76 -8.26 6.61
N GLY A 57 19.90 -7.39 6.21
CA GLY A 57 19.02 -6.78 7.15
C GLY A 57 17.93 -7.67 7.67
N ARG A 58 17.37 -8.54 6.85
CA ARG A 58 16.22 -9.31 7.27
C ARG A 58 16.52 -10.79 7.31
N ARG A 59 16.11 -11.42 8.40
CA ARG A 59 16.18 -12.86 8.53
C ARG A 59 14.96 -13.53 7.94
N TYR A 60 13.85 -12.82 7.85
CA TYR A 60 12.60 -13.35 7.34
C TYR A 60 11.90 -12.29 6.52
N LEU A 61 10.95 -12.74 5.73
CA LEU A 61 10.22 -11.87 4.83
C LEU A 61 9.30 -10.93 5.60
N PRO A 62 9.11 -9.70 5.10
CA PRO A 62 8.32 -8.73 5.83
C PRO A 62 6.83 -9.04 5.76
N TYR A 63 6.11 -8.53 6.76
CA TYR A 63 4.66 -8.53 6.76
C TYR A 63 4.13 -7.25 6.16
N VAL A 64 3.01 -7.36 5.48
CA VAL A 64 2.31 -6.24 4.87
C VAL A 64 0.96 -6.10 5.53
N PHE A 65 0.55 -4.86 5.81
CA PHE A 65 -0.72 -4.56 6.45
C PHE A 65 -1.63 -3.85 5.45
N THR A 66 -2.86 -4.34 5.35
CA THR A 66 -3.90 -3.69 4.56
C THR A 66 -4.53 -2.57 5.38
N GLU A 67 -5.47 -1.84 4.78
CA GLU A 67 -6.19 -0.79 5.50
C GLU A 67 -6.85 -1.34 6.77
N GLN A 68 -7.49 -2.50 6.68
CA GLN A 68 -8.13 -3.14 7.82
C GLN A 68 -7.11 -3.52 8.88
N GLY A 69 -5.94 -4.00 8.45
CA GLY A 69 -4.86 -4.34 9.38
C GLY A 69 -4.34 -3.12 10.12
N VAL A 70 -4.19 -2.00 9.44
CA VAL A 70 -3.75 -0.76 10.07
C VAL A 70 -4.78 -0.29 11.10
N ALA A 71 -6.06 -0.38 10.77
CA ALA A 71 -7.11 -0.02 11.72
C ALA A 71 -7.03 -0.89 12.97
N MET A 72 -6.74 -2.18 12.81
CA MET A 72 -6.61 -3.09 13.94
C MET A 72 -5.40 -2.76 14.82
N LEU A 73 -4.32 -2.24 14.21
CA LEU A 73 -3.12 -1.88 14.95
C LEU A 73 -3.38 -0.86 16.06
N SER A 74 -4.34 0.03 15.87
CA SER A 74 -4.65 1.04 16.89
C SER A 74 -5.16 0.43 18.19
N GLY A 75 -5.75 -0.76 18.11
CA GLY A 75 -6.19 -1.47 19.30
C GLY A 75 -5.10 -2.30 19.97
N VAL A 76 -4.02 -2.56 19.25
CA VAL A 76 -2.92 -3.39 19.73
C VAL A 76 -1.75 -2.55 20.21
N LEU A 77 -1.46 -1.47 19.49
CA LEU A 77 -0.39 -0.53 19.82
C LEU A 77 -1.02 0.71 20.42
N ASN A 78 -1.26 0.66 21.71
CA ASN A 78 -2.07 1.64 22.39
C ASN A 78 -1.23 2.78 22.95
N SER A 79 -0.65 3.58 22.07
CA SER A 79 0.09 4.77 22.44
C SER A 79 -0.45 5.98 21.68
N ASP A 80 -0.24 7.17 22.22
CA ASP A 80 -0.68 8.40 21.56
C ASP A 80 -0.04 8.54 20.18
N ARG A 81 1.23 8.20 20.08
CA ARG A 81 1.94 8.28 18.80
C ARG A 81 1.34 7.31 17.78
N ALA A 82 1.03 6.08 18.19
CA ALA A 82 0.41 5.10 17.30
C ALA A 82 -0.97 5.56 16.85
N VAL A 83 -1.76 6.13 17.75
CA VAL A 83 -3.09 6.65 17.40
C VAL A 83 -2.99 7.77 16.38
N GLN A 84 -2.07 8.73 16.58
CA GLN A 84 -1.91 9.84 15.66
C GLN A 84 -1.40 9.36 14.30
N ALA A 85 -0.45 8.43 14.28
CA ALA A 85 0.05 7.86 13.04
C ALA A 85 -1.07 7.13 12.29
N ASN A 86 -1.90 6.38 12.98
CA ASN A 86 -2.99 5.65 12.36
C ASN A 86 -4.05 6.58 11.77
N ILE A 87 -4.34 7.68 12.43
CA ILE A 87 -5.26 8.68 11.89
C ILE A 87 -4.72 9.21 10.55
N ALA A 88 -3.45 9.55 10.51
CA ALA A 88 -2.83 10.06 9.28
C ALA A 88 -2.86 9.00 8.17
N ILE A 89 -2.60 7.74 8.51
CA ILE A 89 -2.60 6.65 7.54
C ILE A 89 -4.01 6.41 7.00
N MET A 90 -5.01 6.41 7.86
CA MET A 90 -6.40 6.22 7.44
C MET A 90 -6.84 7.33 6.49
N ARG A 91 -6.45 8.56 6.78
CA ARG A 91 -6.74 9.69 5.89
C ARG A 91 -6.04 9.53 4.54
N ALA A 92 -4.84 8.97 4.53
CA ALA A 92 -4.14 8.69 3.28
C ALA A 92 -4.88 7.64 2.45
N PHE A 93 -5.39 6.58 3.07
CA PHE A 93 -6.17 5.58 2.35
C PHE A 93 -7.44 6.16 1.75
N VAL A 94 -8.11 7.04 2.48
CA VAL A 94 -9.31 7.71 1.96
C VAL A 94 -8.96 8.54 0.72
N ARG A 95 -7.88 9.31 0.79
CA ARG A 95 -7.44 10.11 -0.36
C ARG A 95 -7.05 9.25 -1.55
N MET A 96 -6.42 8.12 -1.31
CA MET A 96 -6.08 7.18 -2.39
C MET A 96 -7.34 6.68 -3.10
N ARG A 97 -8.37 6.31 -2.33
CA ARG A 97 -9.63 5.86 -2.92
C ARG A 97 -10.29 6.96 -3.75
N GLU A 98 -10.27 8.19 -3.25
CA GLU A 98 -10.83 9.33 -3.97
C GLU A 98 -10.08 9.58 -5.28
N THR A 99 -8.76 9.48 -5.26
CA THR A 99 -7.95 9.64 -6.46
C THR A 99 -8.24 8.53 -7.47
N MET A 100 -8.36 7.30 -7.01
CA MET A 100 -8.70 6.18 -7.90
C MET A 100 -10.07 6.34 -8.51
N ALA A 101 -11.04 6.80 -7.74
CA ALA A 101 -12.39 7.06 -8.25
C ALA A 101 -12.39 8.16 -9.31
N SER A 102 -11.60 9.20 -9.10
CA SER A 102 -11.43 10.29 -10.06
C SER A 102 -10.86 9.80 -11.38
N HIS A 103 -9.84 8.94 -11.31
CA HIS A 103 -9.25 8.34 -12.51
C HIS A 103 -10.25 7.46 -13.25
N TRP A 104 -11.05 6.72 -12.52
CA TRP A 104 -12.08 5.87 -13.11
C TRP A 104 -13.10 6.71 -13.87
N GLU A 105 -13.56 7.79 -13.29
CA GLU A 105 -14.49 8.70 -13.93
C GLU A 105 -13.90 9.29 -15.21
N LEU A 106 -12.64 9.70 -15.15
CA LEU A 106 -11.96 10.24 -16.31
C LEU A 106 -11.84 9.21 -17.43
N ALA A 107 -11.52 7.97 -17.07
CA ALA A 107 -11.46 6.87 -18.05
C ALA A 107 -12.82 6.64 -18.71
N GLN A 108 -13.91 6.73 -17.94
CA GLN A 108 -15.26 6.61 -18.48
C GLN A 108 -15.57 7.74 -19.47
N ARG A 109 -15.18 8.96 -19.15
CA ARG A 109 -15.37 10.10 -20.02
C ARG A 109 -14.59 9.97 -21.33
N LEU A 110 -13.37 9.49 -21.26
CA LEU A 110 -12.55 9.24 -22.45
C LEU A 110 -13.20 8.20 -23.34
N ASN A 111 -13.73 7.13 -22.77
CA ASN A 111 -14.41 6.10 -23.51
C ASN A 111 -15.65 6.64 -24.22
N ALA A 112 -16.39 7.50 -23.54
CA ALA A 112 -17.58 8.13 -24.14
C ALA A 112 -17.22 9.05 -25.32
N LEU A 113 -16.16 9.83 -25.16
CA LEU A 113 -15.66 10.69 -26.23
C LEU A 113 -15.20 9.90 -27.43
N GLU A 114 -14.49 8.81 -27.18
CA GLU A 114 -14.00 7.97 -28.26
C GLU A 114 -15.11 7.41 -29.14
N ARG A 115 -16.26 7.12 -28.55
CA ARG A 115 -17.41 6.64 -29.31
C ARG A 115 -17.98 7.70 -30.24
N THR A 116 -17.76 8.96 -29.92
CA THR A 116 -18.29 10.09 -30.67
C THR A 116 -17.40 10.46 -31.83
N TYR A 117 -16.10 10.19 -31.73
CA TYR A 117 -15.12 10.55 -32.73
C TYR A 117 -14.74 9.34 -33.59
N ASP A 118 -14.22 9.60 -34.78
CA ASP A 118 -13.84 8.54 -35.70
C ASP A 118 -12.49 7.92 -35.29
N THR A 119 -12.09 6.91 -36.07
CA THR A 119 -10.88 6.14 -35.76
C THR A 119 -9.59 6.94 -35.84
N ARG A 120 -9.63 8.13 -36.46
CA ARG A 120 -8.42 8.97 -36.55
C ARG A 120 -7.93 9.42 -35.19
N PHE A 121 -8.82 9.53 -34.24
CA PHE A 121 -8.49 9.98 -32.89
C PHE A 121 -8.16 8.84 -31.95
N ARG A 122 -8.31 7.61 -32.39
CA ARG A 122 -8.11 6.45 -31.52
C ARG A 122 -6.70 6.39 -30.93
N VAL A 123 -5.70 6.70 -31.74
CA VAL A 123 -4.30 6.66 -31.28
C VAL A 123 -4.10 7.65 -30.12
N VAL A 124 -4.69 8.83 -30.24
CA VAL A 124 -4.58 9.86 -29.20
C VAL A 124 -5.26 9.40 -27.90
N PHE A 125 -6.46 8.84 -28.00
CA PHE A 125 -7.18 8.36 -26.84
C PHE A 125 -6.45 7.18 -26.17
N ASP A 126 -5.87 6.29 -26.95
CA ASP A 126 -5.10 5.18 -26.42
C ASP A 126 -3.86 5.67 -25.67
N ALA A 127 -3.19 6.67 -26.19
CA ALA A 127 -2.03 7.25 -25.52
C ALA A 127 -2.42 7.89 -24.19
N ILE A 128 -3.55 8.60 -24.14
CA ILE A 128 -4.03 9.21 -22.91
C ILE A 128 -4.36 8.14 -21.87
N ARG A 129 -5.02 7.06 -22.28
CA ARG A 129 -5.33 5.96 -21.35
C ARG A 129 -4.07 5.33 -20.78
N ALA A 130 -3.05 5.15 -21.61
CA ALA A 130 -1.79 4.58 -21.17
C ALA A 130 -1.14 5.44 -20.08
N LEU A 131 -1.29 6.76 -20.16
CA LEU A 131 -0.77 7.67 -19.15
C LEU A 131 -1.56 7.60 -17.85
N MET A 132 -2.81 7.14 -17.90
CA MET A 132 -3.67 7.05 -16.73
C MET A 132 -3.55 5.71 -16.01
N GLU A 133 -3.00 4.72 -16.64
CA GLU A 133 -2.83 3.41 -16.02
C GLU A 133 -1.76 3.47 -14.94
N PRO A 134 -1.96 2.78 -13.81
CA PRO A 134 -0.93 2.72 -12.78
C PRO A 134 0.27 1.94 -13.30
N PRO A 135 1.46 2.31 -12.87
CA PRO A 135 2.68 1.64 -13.31
C PRO A 135 2.76 0.20 -12.83
#